data_b887ef565f6842ef342a675904378db6
#
_entry.id   b887ef565f6842ef342a675904378db6
#
_cell.length_a   1.000
_cell.length_b   1.000
_cell.length_c   1.000
_cell.angle_alpha   90.00
_cell.angle_beta   90.00
_cell.angle_gamma   90.00
#
_symmetry.space_group_name_H-M   'P 1'
#
loop_
_entity.id
_entity.type
_entity.pdbx_description
1 polymer ?
#
loop_
_entity_poly.entity_id
_entity_poly.type
_entity_poly.pdbx_seq_one_letter_code
_entity_poly.pdbx_strand_id
1 'polypeptide(L)'
;MSIKRVLAFIVFVVAVLVGLFHPLLQSARSTSGSSAYEPSSITNFEADYTVDSAGMLSATEVVTVNFPIGRHGIFQFFDVADQSDPKVRYYPQISSVQVDGRPEKYETSWQNGGTIYVAKIGQADVTLTAGQHVYVIRYTPPVVISPSSAGATKTF
;
A
#
# COMPACT_ATOMS: atom_id res chain seq x y z
N MET A 1 42.89 25.29 -51.28
CA MET A 1 42.25 24.19 -50.55
C MET A 1 41.25 23.53 -51.52
N SER A 2 41.33 22.23 -51.77
CA SER A 2 40.49 21.59 -52.78
C SER A 2 39.03 21.54 -52.31
N ILE A 3 38.10 21.93 -53.18
CA ILE A 3 36.62 21.92 -52.92
C ILE A 3 36.16 20.59 -52.30
N LYS A 4 36.78 19.48 -52.73
CA LYS A 4 36.49 18.13 -52.17
C LYS A 4 36.81 18.02 -50.66
N ARG A 5 37.87 18.67 -50.17
CA ARG A 5 38.24 18.67 -48.74
C ARG A 5 37.31 19.55 -47.91
N VAL A 6 36.86 20.67 -48.46
CA VAL A 6 35.89 21.54 -47.81
C VAL A 6 34.54 20.83 -47.71
N LEU A 7 34.10 20.15 -48.75
CA LEU A 7 32.85 19.38 -48.74
C LEU A 7 32.89 18.22 -47.73
N ALA A 8 34.00 17.48 -47.67
CA ALA A 8 34.19 16.40 -46.72
C ALA A 8 34.15 16.90 -45.26
N PHE A 9 34.75 18.08 -45.00
CA PHE A 9 34.73 18.69 -43.69
C PHE A 9 33.32 19.13 -43.27
N ILE A 10 32.54 19.73 -44.17
CA ILE A 10 31.15 20.14 -43.92
C ILE A 10 30.29 18.91 -43.63
N VAL A 11 30.41 17.81 -44.40
CA VAL A 11 29.67 16.57 -44.13
C VAL A 11 30.02 15.98 -42.76
N PHE A 12 31.31 15.99 -42.38
CA PHE A 12 31.75 15.51 -41.09
C PHE A 12 31.17 16.36 -39.95
N VAL A 13 31.20 17.68 -40.06
CA VAL A 13 30.63 18.59 -39.02
C VAL A 13 29.12 18.40 -38.88
N VAL A 14 28.39 18.24 -39.97
CA VAL A 14 26.95 17.94 -39.94
C VAL A 14 26.68 16.60 -39.31
N ALA A 15 27.45 15.55 -39.61
CA ALA A 15 27.29 14.23 -38.98
C ALA A 15 27.54 14.26 -37.47
N VAL A 16 28.55 15.02 -37.00
CA VAL A 16 28.84 15.21 -35.60
C VAL A 16 27.71 15.98 -34.90
N LEU A 17 27.19 17.04 -35.50
CA LEU A 17 26.07 17.79 -34.97
C LEU A 17 24.79 16.96 -34.85
N VAL A 18 24.47 16.17 -35.89
CA VAL A 18 23.32 15.24 -35.84
C VAL A 18 23.52 14.19 -34.76
N GLY A 19 24.73 13.65 -34.60
CA GLY A 19 25.04 12.68 -33.54
C GLY A 19 24.92 13.25 -32.14
N LEU A 20 25.31 14.51 -31.93
CA LEU A 20 25.20 15.20 -30.62
C LEU A 20 23.75 15.58 -30.25
N PHE A 21 22.93 15.93 -31.24
CA PHE A 21 21.55 16.32 -31.02
C PHE A 21 20.54 15.17 -31.03
N HIS A 22 20.92 13.99 -31.55
CA HIS A 22 20.05 12.82 -31.61
C HIS A 22 19.52 12.37 -30.26
N PRO A 23 20.30 12.31 -29.17
CA PRO A 23 19.75 11.96 -27.84
C PRO A 23 18.79 13.00 -27.29
N LEU A 24 18.96 14.27 -27.61
CA LEU A 24 18.04 15.35 -27.18
C LEU A 24 16.68 15.27 -27.90
N LEU A 25 16.66 14.84 -29.16
CA LEU A 25 15.41 14.67 -29.93
C LEU A 25 14.65 13.40 -29.52
N GLN A 26 15.35 12.37 -29.03
CA GLN A 26 14.71 11.16 -28.50
C GLN A 26 14.11 11.38 -27.12
N SER A 27 14.70 12.25 -26.30
CA SER A 27 14.14 12.62 -24.99
C SER A 27 12.82 13.39 -25.11
N ALA A 28 12.59 14.09 -26.23
CA ALA A 28 11.32 14.79 -26.46
C ALA A 28 10.19 13.90 -26.98
N ARG A 29 10.46 12.62 -27.34
CA ARG A 29 9.46 11.66 -27.82
C ARG A 29 9.02 10.63 -26.79
N SER A 30 9.59 10.66 -25.58
CA SER A 30 9.23 9.75 -24.49
C SER A 30 8.07 10.27 -23.63
N THR A 31 7.34 11.28 -24.06
CA THR A 31 6.14 11.78 -23.39
C THR A 31 4.88 11.20 -24.03
N SER A 32 4.84 9.86 -24.14
CA SER A 32 3.62 9.17 -24.55
C SER A 32 3.38 8.01 -23.61
N GLY A 33 2.53 8.23 -22.62
CA GLY A 33 1.96 7.19 -21.78
C GLY A 33 2.66 6.98 -20.46
N SER A 34 2.94 8.03 -19.69
CA SER A 34 2.68 7.89 -18.27
C SER A 34 1.17 7.79 -18.16
N SER A 35 0.62 6.57 -18.09
CA SER A 35 -0.63 6.40 -17.35
C SER A 35 -0.39 7.13 -16.05
N ALA A 36 -1.02 8.28 -15.89
CA ALA A 36 -0.96 9.02 -14.65
C ALA A 36 -1.32 7.99 -13.58
N TYR A 37 -0.36 7.66 -12.70
CA TYR A 37 -0.62 6.79 -11.58
C TYR A 37 -1.64 7.52 -10.73
N GLU A 38 -2.91 7.19 -10.92
CA GLU A 38 -3.95 7.68 -10.05
C GLU A 38 -3.83 6.90 -8.75
N PRO A 39 -3.44 7.57 -7.65
CA PRO A 39 -3.29 6.90 -6.38
C PRO A 39 -4.67 6.44 -5.88
N SER A 40 -4.73 5.25 -5.28
CA SER A 40 -5.86 4.89 -4.45
C SER A 40 -5.90 5.80 -3.24
N SER A 41 -7.08 6.24 -2.82
CA SER A 41 -7.25 7.12 -1.67
C SER A 41 -8.24 6.52 -0.66
N ILE A 42 -7.89 6.58 0.62
CA ILE A 42 -8.83 6.29 1.71
C ILE A 42 -9.69 7.55 1.88
N THR A 43 -11.00 7.39 1.71
CA THR A 43 -11.97 8.48 1.81
C THR A 43 -12.70 8.49 3.16
N ASN A 44 -12.74 7.34 3.84
CA ASN A 44 -13.23 7.22 5.20
C ASN A 44 -12.52 6.10 5.94
N PHE A 45 -12.28 6.30 7.24
CA PHE A 45 -11.76 5.29 8.16
C PHE A 45 -12.48 5.44 9.50
N GLU A 46 -13.13 4.35 9.95
CA GLU A 46 -13.78 4.26 11.24
C GLU A 46 -13.25 3.02 11.95
N ALA A 47 -13.01 3.12 13.25
CA ALA A 47 -12.58 2.01 14.07
C ALA A 47 -13.37 1.99 15.38
N ASP A 48 -14.15 0.92 15.56
CA ASP A 48 -14.91 0.65 16.78
C ASP A 48 -14.21 -0.40 17.63
N TYR A 49 -13.95 -0.08 18.88
CA TYR A 49 -13.36 -0.99 19.85
C TYR A 49 -14.35 -1.28 20.98
N THR A 50 -14.60 -2.55 21.22
CA THR A 50 -15.50 -3.00 22.28
C THR A 50 -14.74 -3.91 23.26
N VAL A 51 -14.84 -3.63 24.55
CA VAL A 51 -14.31 -4.48 25.62
C VAL A 51 -15.49 -5.20 26.27
N ASP A 52 -15.47 -6.52 26.31
CA ASP A 52 -16.50 -7.31 26.97
C ASP A 52 -16.28 -7.40 28.49
N SER A 53 -17.22 -8.03 29.18
CA SER A 53 -17.15 -8.19 30.63
C SER A 53 -16.00 -9.09 31.14
N ALA A 54 -15.42 -9.91 30.22
CA ALA A 54 -14.24 -10.72 30.49
C ALA A 54 -12.93 -9.97 30.24
N GLY A 55 -13.01 -8.73 29.74
CA GLY A 55 -11.85 -7.90 29.40
C GLY A 55 -11.28 -8.20 28.00
N MET A 56 -11.98 -8.95 27.17
CA MET A 56 -11.58 -9.20 25.79
C MET A 56 -11.92 -7.99 24.92
N LEU A 57 -10.94 -7.54 24.17
CA LEU A 57 -11.10 -6.45 23.20
C LEU A 57 -11.45 -7.03 21.83
N SER A 58 -12.46 -6.49 21.20
CA SER A 58 -12.77 -6.71 19.78
C SER A 58 -12.72 -5.40 19.02
N ALA A 59 -12.26 -5.46 17.79
CA ALA A 59 -12.16 -4.32 16.88
C ALA A 59 -12.96 -4.58 15.61
N THR A 60 -13.64 -3.55 15.13
CA THR A 60 -14.23 -3.49 13.79
C THR A 60 -13.70 -2.24 13.09
N GLU A 61 -12.96 -2.42 12.02
CA GLU A 61 -12.50 -1.33 11.17
C GLU A 61 -13.33 -1.28 9.89
N VAL A 62 -13.79 -0.09 9.54
CA VAL A 62 -14.49 0.20 8.28
C VAL A 62 -13.64 1.17 7.49
N VAL A 63 -13.13 0.70 6.35
CA VAL A 63 -12.23 1.48 5.49
C VAL A 63 -12.90 1.67 4.14
N THR A 64 -13.19 2.91 3.76
CA THR A 64 -13.68 3.24 2.42
C THR A 64 -12.53 3.72 1.56
N VAL A 65 -12.30 3.01 0.46
CA VAL A 65 -11.20 3.31 -0.47
C VAL A 65 -11.76 3.64 -1.83
N ASN A 66 -11.31 4.72 -2.42
CA ASN A 66 -11.59 5.04 -3.83
C ASN A 66 -10.44 4.52 -4.70
N PHE A 67 -10.75 3.60 -5.61
CA PHE A 67 -9.79 2.98 -6.50
C PHE A 67 -9.86 3.53 -7.92
N PRO A 68 -8.71 3.76 -8.57
CA PRO A 68 -8.63 3.81 -10.02
C PRO A 68 -8.81 2.39 -10.62
N ILE A 69 -8.85 2.31 -11.94
CA ILE A 69 -8.92 1.02 -12.66
C ILE A 69 -7.70 0.13 -12.32
N GLY A 70 -7.91 -1.18 -12.29
CA GLY A 70 -6.83 -2.17 -12.20
C GLY A 70 -6.34 -2.46 -10.78
N ARG A 71 -7.18 -2.32 -9.77
CA ARG A 71 -6.86 -2.71 -8.39
C ARG A 71 -7.46 -4.06 -8.03
N HIS A 72 -6.80 -4.79 -7.11
CA HIS A 72 -7.20 -6.13 -6.69
C HIS A 72 -7.58 -6.19 -5.20
N GLY A 73 -7.34 -5.13 -4.43
CA GLY A 73 -7.64 -5.08 -3.01
C GLY A 73 -6.72 -4.14 -2.23
N ILE A 74 -6.63 -4.37 -0.94
CA ILE A 74 -5.81 -3.59 0.00
C ILE A 74 -4.88 -4.49 0.83
N PHE A 75 -3.90 -3.84 1.47
CA PHE A 75 -3.11 -4.43 2.53
C PHE A 75 -3.45 -3.73 3.85
N GLN A 76 -3.80 -4.53 4.85
CA GLN A 76 -3.93 -4.08 6.24
C GLN A 76 -2.67 -4.47 7.00
N PHE A 77 -2.05 -3.50 7.64
CA PHE A 77 -0.81 -3.69 8.40
C PHE A 77 -1.09 -3.57 9.89
N PHE A 78 -0.58 -4.53 10.66
CA PHE A 78 -0.64 -4.52 12.11
C PHE A 78 0.80 -4.49 12.65
N ASP A 79 1.14 -3.46 13.41
CA ASP A 79 2.36 -3.48 14.22
C ASP A 79 2.11 -4.39 15.41
N VAL A 80 2.87 -5.46 15.50
CA VAL A 80 2.70 -6.51 16.51
C VAL A 80 3.85 -6.54 17.52
N ALA A 81 4.82 -5.65 17.38
CA ALA A 81 5.94 -5.56 18.29
C ALA A 81 5.53 -4.87 19.60
N ASP A 82 5.88 -5.48 20.73
CA ASP A 82 5.78 -4.78 22.01
C ASP A 82 6.87 -3.70 22.10
N GLN A 83 6.48 -2.50 22.52
CA GLN A 83 7.40 -1.37 22.60
C GLN A 83 8.39 -1.50 23.77
N SER A 84 8.05 -2.27 24.80
CA SER A 84 8.86 -2.47 26.00
C SER A 84 9.70 -3.75 25.91
N ASP A 85 9.27 -4.78 25.20
CA ASP A 85 10.02 -6.01 24.97
C ASP A 85 10.03 -6.38 23.47
N PRO A 86 11.15 -6.14 22.76
CA PRO A 86 11.26 -6.43 21.33
C PRO A 86 11.15 -7.93 20.96
N LYS A 87 11.14 -8.84 21.94
CA LYS A 87 10.94 -10.28 21.73
C LYS A 87 9.47 -10.69 21.78
N VAL A 88 8.62 -9.86 22.37
CA VAL A 88 7.18 -10.12 22.49
C VAL A 88 6.47 -9.68 21.22
N ARG A 89 5.52 -10.49 20.77
CA ARG A 89 4.66 -10.22 19.60
C ARG A 89 3.21 -10.43 20.00
N TYR A 90 2.38 -9.47 19.62
CA TYR A 90 0.94 -9.50 19.84
C TYR A 90 0.22 -9.66 18.51
N TYR A 91 -0.40 -10.83 18.28
CA TYR A 91 -1.02 -11.16 16.99
C TYR A 91 -2.51 -10.90 16.98
N PRO A 92 -3.02 -10.08 16.05
CA PRO A 92 -4.45 -9.93 15.88
C PRO A 92 -5.05 -11.23 15.34
N GLN A 93 -6.21 -11.61 15.87
CA GLN A 93 -6.99 -12.72 15.36
C GLN A 93 -8.09 -12.17 14.46
N ILE A 94 -7.87 -12.21 13.14
CA ILE A 94 -8.87 -11.75 12.17
C ILE A 94 -10.01 -12.76 12.14
N SER A 95 -11.21 -12.34 12.50
CA SER A 95 -12.41 -13.16 12.54
C SER A 95 -13.23 -13.10 11.25
N SER A 96 -13.27 -11.95 10.59
CA SER A 96 -13.94 -11.80 9.29
C SER A 96 -13.43 -10.60 8.51
N VAL A 97 -13.48 -10.74 7.19
CA VAL A 97 -13.23 -9.66 6.23
C VAL A 97 -14.38 -9.62 5.25
N GLN A 98 -14.89 -8.43 4.94
CA GLN A 98 -15.91 -8.19 3.94
C GLN A 98 -15.49 -7.04 3.04
N VAL A 99 -15.90 -7.13 1.76
CA VAL A 99 -15.79 -6.04 0.78
C VAL A 99 -17.18 -5.82 0.20
N ASP A 100 -17.68 -4.60 0.27
CA ASP A 100 -19.02 -4.21 -0.20
C ASP A 100 -20.14 -5.12 0.35
N GLY A 101 -20.02 -5.47 1.64
CA GLY A 101 -20.97 -6.31 2.36
C GLY A 101 -20.89 -7.81 2.04
N ARG A 102 -19.92 -8.26 1.24
CA ARG A 102 -19.71 -9.67 0.91
C ARG A 102 -18.43 -10.20 1.57
N PRO A 103 -18.43 -11.45 2.07
CA PRO A 103 -17.21 -12.07 2.56
C PRO A 103 -16.11 -12.04 1.50
N GLU A 104 -14.90 -11.67 1.90
CA GLU A 104 -13.75 -11.60 1.01
C GLU A 104 -12.60 -12.47 1.57
N LYS A 105 -11.82 -13.05 0.64
CA LYS A 105 -10.63 -13.82 0.98
C LYS A 105 -9.49 -12.90 1.37
N TYR A 106 -8.69 -13.37 2.30
CA TYR A 106 -7.44 -12.71 2.66
C TYR A 106 -6.33 -13.72 2.90
N GLU A 107 -5.11 -13.29 2.71
CA GLU A 107 -3.89 -14.02 2.99
C GLU A 107 -3.07 -13.23 4.00
N THR A 108 -2.35 -13.93 4.87
CA THR A 108 -1.50 -13.26 5.87
C THR A 108 -0.04 -13.57 5.65
N SER A 109 0.80 -12.60 5.95
CA SER A 109 2.26 -12.70 5.83
C SER A 109 2.96 -11.87 6.89
N TRP A 110 4.27 -12.10 7.02
CA TRP A 110 5.14 -11.39 7.95
C TRP A 110 6.09 -10.48 7.20
N GLN A 111 6.30 -9.29 7.71
CA GLN A 111 7.26 -8.33 7.19
C GLN A 111 8.14 -7.78 8.31
N ASN A 112 9.21 -7.09 7.93
CA ASN A 112 10.12 -6.38 8.82
C ASN A 112 10.63 -7.25 9.98
N GLY A 113 11.14 -8.45 9.66
CA GLY A 113 11.67 -9.37 10.68
C GLY A 113 10.63 -9.88 11.68
N GLY A 114 9.35 -9.94 11.28
CA GLY A 114 8.26 -10.43 12.11
C GLY A 114 7.67 -9.37 13.06
N THR A 115 7.92 -8.09 12.83
CA THR A 115 7.33 -7.01 13.61
C THR A 115 6.04 -6.48 13.00
N ILE A 116 5.82 -6.73 11.71
CA ILE A 116 4.60 -6.33 11.00
C ILE A 116 3.87 -7.58 10.53
N TYR A 117 2.63 -7.72 10.95
CA TYR A 117 1.70 -8.72 10.44
C TYR A 117 0.81 -8.08 9.38
N VAL A 118 0.73 -8.69 8.20
CA VAL A 118 0.04 -8.10 7.05
C VAL A 118 -1.10 -9.01 6.64
N ALA A 119 -2.29 -8.44 6.49
CA ALA A 119 -3.40 -9.09 5.80
C ALA A 119 -3.55 -8.48 4.41
N LYS A 120 -3.33 -9.29 3.37
CA LYS A 120 -3.61 -8.96 1.98
C LYS A 120 -5.06 -9.34 1.70
N ILE A 121 -5.93 -8.38 1.49
CA ILE A 121 -7.36 -8.55 1.27
C ILE A 121 -7.67 -8.37 -0.20
N GLY A 122 -8.26 -9.39 -0.82
CA GLY A 122 -8.55 -9.46 -2.25
C GLY A 122 -7.76 -10.56 -2.97
N GLN A 123 -8.07 -10.78 -4.22
CA GLN A 123 -7.56 -11.89 -5.03
C GLN A 123 -6.81 -11.33 -6.24
N ALA A 124 -5.66 -11.92 -6.59
CA ALA A 124 -4.79 -11.41 -7.66
C ALA A 124 -5.43 -11.54 -9.06
N ASP A 125 -6.35 -12.48 -9.23
CA ASP A 125 -7.09 -12.76 -10.45
C ASP A 125 -8.43 -12.03 -10.55
N VAL A 126 -8.83 -11.30 -9.50
CA VAL A 126 -10.06 -10.51 -9.46
C VAL A 126 -9.72 -9.02 -9.48
N THR A 127 -10.15 -8.33 -10.53
CA THR A 127 -9.99 -6.88 -10.64
C THR A 127 -11.23 -6.19 -10.13
N LEU A 128 -11.06 -5.26 -9.20
CA LEU A 128 -12.13 -4.41 -8.68
C LEU A 128 -12.51 -3.34 -9.72
N THR A 129 -13.77 -2.96 -9.72
CA THR A 129 -14.24 -1.81 -10.50
C THR A 129 -13.58 -0.52 -10.01
N ALA A 130 -13.48 0.48 -10.87
CA ALA A 130 -13.08 1.81 -10.41
C ALA A 130 -14.20 2.41 -9.53
N GLY A 131 -13.82 3.17 -8.52
CA GLY A 131 -14.76 3.82 -7.60
C GLY A 131 -14.56 3.40 -6.16
N GLN A 132 -15.57 3.67 -5.34
CA GLN A 132 -15.51 3.40 -3.90
C GLN A 132 -15.82 1.94 -3.58
N HIS A 133 -15.01 1.39 -2.66
CA HIS A 133 -15.20 0.07 -2.06
C HIS A 133 -15.08 0.19 -0.55
N VAL A 134 -15.97 -0.52 0.16
CA VAL A 134 -16.02 -0.52 1.63
C VAL A 134 -15.51 -1.84 2.16
N TYR A 135 -14.42 -1.78 2.92
CA TYR A 135 -13.82 -2.91 3.62
C TYR A 135 -14.29 -2.90 5.07
N VAL A 136 -14.75 -4.04 5.56
CA VAL A 136 -15.06 -4.25 6.99
C VAL A 136 -14.20 -5.37 7.51
N ILE A 137 -13.30 -5.05 8.43
CA ILE A 137 -12.33 -5.98 9.00
C ILE A 137 -12.65 -6.13 10.49
N ARG A 138 -12.96 -7.36 10.92
CA ARG A 138 -13.20 -7.66 12.35
C ARG A 138 -12.07 -8.52 12.87
N TYR A 139 -11.54 -8.14 14.01
CA TYR A 139 -10.45 -8.88 14.63
C TYR A 139 -10.43 -8.68 16.15
N THR A 140 -9.76 -9.58 16.85
CA THR A 140 -9.42 -9.44 18.25
C THR A 140 -7.99 -8.93 18.31
N PRO A 141 -7.75 -7.68 18.74
CA PRO A 141 -6.39 -7.21 18.96
C PRO A 141 -5.80 -7.97 20.15
N PRO A 142 -4.53 -8.25 20.14
CA PRO A 142 -3.85 -8.89 21.25
C PRO A 142 -3.57 -7.85 22.36
N VAL A 143 -4.59 -7.37 23.01
CA VAL A 143 -4.41 -6.40 24.10
C VAL A 143 -4.44 -7.14 25.43
N VAL A 144 -3.33 -7.07 26.14
CA VAL A 144 -3.29 -7.40 27.55
C VAL A 144 -3.75 -6.15 28.31
N ILE A 145 -5.01 -6.13 28.74
CA ILE A 145 -5.46 -5.11 29.69
C ILE A 145 -4.83 -5.45 31.03
N SER A 146 -3.69 -4.84 31.33
CA SER A 146 -3.08 -4.96 32.65
C SER A 146 -3.80 -4.06 33.64
N PRO A 147 -4.26 -4.58 34.79
CA PRO A 147 -4.74 -3.71 35.87
C PRO A 147 -3.57 -2.83 36.31
N SER A 148 -3.78 -1.52 36.34
CA SER A 148 -2.75 -0.62 36.87
C SER A 148 -2.57 -0.90 38.38
N SER A 149 -1.32 -0.84 38.86
CA SER A 149 -0.99 -1.02 40.26
C SER A 149 -1.51 0.10 41.20
N ALA A 150 -2.18 1.10 40.64
CA ALA A 150 -2.70 2.28 41.33
C ALA A 150 -4.24 2.37 41.33
N GLY A 151 -4.94 1.24 41.56
CA GLY A 151 -6.43 1.26 41.61
C GLY A 151 -7.07 1.13 40.23
N ALA A 152 -8.37 0.97 40.14
CA ALA A 152 -9.19 0.50 39.02
C ALA A 152 -9.10 1.21 37.67
N THR A 153 -7.97 1.85 37.31
CA THR A 153 -7.74 2.46 36.03
C THR A 153 -7.05 1.44 35.08
N LYS A 154 -7.75 1.02 34.07
CA LYS A 154 -7.17 0.18 32.99
C LYS A 154 -6.50 1.10 31.97
N THR A 155 -5.22 0.86 31.69
CA THR A 155 -4.50 1.54 30.63
C THR A 155 -4.50 0.67 29.36
N PHE A 156 -4.82 1.26 28.26
CA PHE A 156 -4.84 0.62 26.94
C PHE A 156 -3.52 0.85 26.22
#